data_84e656eb4d8ff098ef347f8eaa06a9d6
#
_entry.id   84e656eb4d8ff098ef347f8eaa06a9d6
#
_cell.length_a   1.000
_cell.length_b   1.000
_cell.length_c   1.000
_cell.angle_alpha   90.00
_cell.angle_beta   90.00
_cell.angle_gamma   90.00
#
_symmetry.space_group_name_H-M   'P 1'
#
loop_
_entity.id
_entity.type
_entity.pdbx_description
1 polymer ?
#
loop_
_entity_poly.entity_id
_entity_poly.type
_entity_poly.pdbx_seq_one_letter_code
_entity_poly.pdbx_strand_id
1 'polypeptide(L)'
;MSTMDFKKIILRKLFRLRIIGGKHTAVEHLTKGLPKHAVGEAKNAVKELIKEGFILQKPTSYGVQVSLNPEKIDEITKIIEN
;
A
#
# COMPACT_ATOMS: atom_id res chain seq x y z
N MET A 1 14.12 9.63 0.13
CA MET A 1 12.81 9.54 0.79
C MET A 1 12.87 8.50 1.88
N SER A 2 12.18 8.73 2.97
CA SER A 2 12.12 7.77 4.08
C SER A 2 11.03 6.72 3.82
N THR A 3 11.08 5.62 4.59
CA THR A 3 10.04 4.59 4.54
C THR A 3 8.66 5.17 4.83
N MET A 4 8.59 6.14 5.74
CA MET A 4 7.32 6.81 6.08
C MET A 4 6.74 7.53 4.86
N ASP A 5 7.58 8.17 4.04
CA ASP A 5 7.12 8.84 2.81
C ASP A 5 6.53 7.83 1.82
N PHE A 6 7.17 6.68 1.67
CA PHE A 6 6.67 5.62 0.80
C PHE A 6 5.36 5.03 1.33
N LYS A 7 5.23 4.86 2.65
CA LYS A 7 3.98 4.39 3.25
C LYS A 7 2.83 5.32 2.90
N LYS A 8 3.06 6.63 3.05
CA LYS A 8 2.05 7.64 2.76
C LYS A 8 1.65 7.63 1.28
N ILE A 9 2.64 7.53 0.40
CA ILE A 9 2.41 7.47 -1.04
C ILE A 9 1.55 6.27 -1.40
N ILE A 10 1.89 5.10 -0.85
CA ILE A 10 1.18 3.85 -1.13
C ILE A 10 -0.25 3.92 -0.60
N LEU A 11 -0.44 4.35 0.64
CA LEU A 11 -1.78 4.48 1.22
C LEU A 11 -2.64 5.45 0.43
N ARG A 12 -2.07 6.58 0.03
CA ARG A 12 -2.78 7.60 -0.75
C ARG A 12 -3.21 7.05 -2.10
N LYS A 13 -2.32 6.31 -2.76
CA LYS A 13 -2.62 5.74 -4.07
C LYS A 13 -3.76 4.73 -3.98
N LEU A 14 -3.70 3.82 -3.02
CA LEU A 14 -4.76 2.84 -2.81
C LEU A 14 -6.09 3.50 -2.46
N PHE A 15 -6.04 4.53 -1.63
CA PHE A 15 -7.24 5.26 -1.23
C PHE A 15 -7.88 5.96 -2.43
N ARG A 16 -7.05 6.63 -3.24
CA ARG A 16 -7.53 7.34 -4.43
C ARG A 16 -8.16 6.39 -5.45
N LEU A 17 -7.59 5.21 -5.60
CA LEU A 17 -8.09 4.19 -6.52
C LEU A 17 -9.26 3.38 -5.92
N ARG A 18 -9.61 3.66 -4.67
CA ARG A 18 -10.69 2.97 -3.96
C ARG A 18 -10.44 1.46 -3.84
N ILE A 19 -9.20 1.08 -3.67
CA ILE A 19 -8.83 -0.33 -3.50
C ILE A 19 -8.91 -0.66 -2.02
N ILE A 20 -10.12 -0.94 -1.56
CA ILE A 20 -10.46 -1.13 -0.16
C ILE A 20 -11.26 -2.43 -0.02
N GLY A 21 -10.91 -3.22 0.99
CA GLY A 21 -11.68 -4.42 1.32
C GLY A 21 -11.63 -5.48 0.22
N GLY A 22 -12.76 -5.70 -0.43
CA GLY A 22 -12.88 -6.74 -1.46
C GLY A 22 -12.18 -6.46 -2.77
N LYS A 23 -11.75 -5.22 -3.00
CA LYS A 23 -10.97 -4.88 -4.20
C LYS A 23 -9.48 -5.04 -3.92
N HIS A 24 -8.74 -5.59 -4.89
CA HIS A 24 -7.32 -5.86 -4.73
C HIS A 24 -6.54 -5.38 -5.95
N THR A 25 -5.27 -5.06 -5.74
CA THR A 25 -4.35 -4.75 -6.83
C THR A 25 -3.00 -5.39 -6.54
N ALA A 26 -2.27 -5.69 -7.60
CA ALA A 26 -0.94 -6.26 -7.46
C ALA A 26 0.03 -5.21 -6.89
N VAL A 27 0.99 -5.65 -6.08
CA VAL A 27 2.01 -4.77 -5.52
C VAL A 27 2.77 -4.05 -6.63
N GLU A 28 3.00 -4.72 -7.75
CA GLU A 28 3.71 -4.15 -8.89
C GLU A 28 3.04 -2.89 -9.43
N HIS A 29 1.71 -2.81 -9.35
CA HIS A 29 0.98 -1.62 -9.78
C HIS A 29 1.28 -0.42 -8.88
N LEU A 30 1.59 -0.66 -7.63
CA LEU A 30 1.92 0.40 -6.68
C LEU A 30 3.33 0.95 -6.89
N THR A 31 4.23 0.12 -7.40
CA THR A 31 5.62 0.51 -7.63
C THR A 31 5.88 0.95 -9.07
N LYS A 32 4.91 0.80 -9.95
CA LYS A 32 5.04 1.20 -11.34
C LYS A 32 5.27 2.71 -11.44
N GLY A 33 6.25 3.10 -12.23
CA GLY A 33 6.60 4.49 -12.40
C GLY A 33 7.64 5.01 -11.41
N LEU A 34 7.98 4.22 -10.39
CA LEU A 34 9.05 4.59 -9.47
C LEU A 34 10.41 4.25 -10.08
N PRO A 35 11.45 5.06 -9.76
CA PRO A 35 12.81 4.69 -10.15
C PRO A 35 13.19 3.35 -9.56
N LYS A 36 14.07 2.60 -10.24
CA LYS A 36 14.49 1.28 -9.79
C LYS A 36 15.00 1.28 -8.36
N HIS A 37 15.77 2.30 -7.99
CA HIS A 37 16.34 2.37 -6.63
C HIS A 37 15.27 2.60 -5.56
N ALA A 38 14.10 3.08 -5.93
CA ALA A 38 13.01 3.32 -4.99
C ALA A 38 12.06 2.13 -4.86
N VAL A 39 12.07 1.20 -5.81
CA VAL A 39 11.15 0.06 -5.81
C VAL A 39 11.33 -0.82 -4.58
N GLY A 40 12.59 -1.10 -4.19
CA GLY A 40 12.87 -1.91 -3.01
C GLY A 40 12.34 -1.29 -1.74
N GLU A 41 12.54 0.01 -1.56
CA GLU A 41 12.03 0.72 -0.39
C GLU A 41 10.50 0.77 -0.37
N ALA A 42 9.87 0.95 -1.53
CA ALA A 42 8.43 0.94 -1.63
C ALA A 42 7.86 -0.44 -1.26
N LYS A 43 8.50 -1.52 -1.71
CA LYS A 43 8.09 -2.87 -1.34
C LYS A 43 8.25 -3.13 0.15
N ASN A 44 9.31 -2.62 0.76
CA ASN A 44 9.49 -2.71 2.20
C ASN A 44 8.39 -1.95 2.94
N ALA A 45 8.01 -0.77 2.44
CA ALA A 45 6.92 0.00 3.02
C ALA A 45 5.60 -0.79 2.98
N VAL A 46 5.32 -1.49 1.88
CA VAL A 46 4.15 -2.35 1.77
C VAL A 46 4.18 -3.44 2.84
N LYS A 47 5.32 -4.09 3.02
CA LYS A 47 5.47 -5.13 4.03
C LYS A 47 5.19 -4.60 5.45
N GLU A 48 5.70 -3.42 5.74
CA GLU A 48 5.46 -2.80 7.04
C GLU A 48 3.99 -2.42 7.23
N LEU A 49 3.35 -1.91 6.19
CA LEU A 49 1.93 -1.56 6.25
C LEU A 49 1.07 -2.80 6.46
N ILE A 50 1.45 -3.93 5.87
CA ILE A 50 0.76 -5.21 6.11
C ILE A 50 0.94 -5.62 7.56
N LYS A 51 2.16 -5.54 8.07
CA LYS A 51 2.46 -5.89 9.46
C LYS A 51 1.70 -5.01 10.45
N GLU A 52 1.54 -3.74 10.12
CA GLU A 52 0.83 -2.79 10.97
C GLU A 52 -0.69 -2.88 10.83
N GLY A 53 -1.18 -3.67 9.91
CA GLY A 53 -2.60 -3.89 9.73
C GLY A 53 -3.33 -2.87 8.86
N PHE A 54 -2.62 -1.94 8.23
CA PHE A 54 -3.24 -0.95 7.35
C PHE A 54 -3.55 -1.52 5.98
N ILE A 55 -2.79 -2.49 5.54
CA ILE A 55 -2.98 -3.16 4.25
C ILE A 55 -3.22 -4.64 4.50
N LEU A 56 -4.21 -5.18 3.80
CA LEU A 56 -4.49 -6.61 3.77
C LEU A 56 -3.81 -7.21 2.55
N GLN A 57 -3.23 -8.39 2.69
CA GLN A 57 -2.63 -9.08 1.55
C GLN A 57 -3.43 -10.31 1.20
N LYS A 58 -3.46 -10.61 -0.09
CA LYS A 58 -4.09 -11.81 -0.60
C LYS A 58 -3.10 -12.51 -1.54
N PRO A 59 -2.52 -13.64 -1.11
CA PRO A 59 -1.66 -14.40 -2.01
C PRO A 59 -2.50 -15.01 -3.13
N THR A 60 -1.99 -14.92 -4.35
CA THR A 60 -2.64 -15.52 -5.50
C THR A 60 -1.59 -16.28 -6.31
N SER A 61 -2.05 -17.09 -7.28
CA SER A 61 -1.13 -17.78 -8.19
C SER A 61 -0.32 -16.82 -9.05
N TYR A 62 -0.73 -15.56 -9.13
CA TYR A 62 -0.05 -14.53 -9.91
C TYR A 62 0.79 -13.58 -9.06
N GLY A 63 0.94 -13.88 -7.76
CA GLY A 63 1.70 -13.04 -6.85
C GLY A 63 0.83 -12.51 -5.71
N VAL A 64 1.33 -11.49 -5.02
CA VAL A 64 0.64 -10.90 -3.88
C VAL A 64 -0.21 -9.72 -4.33
N GLN A 65 -1.47 -9.73 -3.93
CA GLN A 65 -2.37 -8.61 -4.14
C GLN A 65 -2.69 -7.96 -2.80
N VAL A 66 -2.95 -6.67 -2.82
CA VAL A 66 -3.16 -5.89 -1.60
C VAL A 66 -4.40 -5.00 -1.72
N SER A 67 -4.95 -4.66 -0.55
CA SER A 67 -6.05 -3.71 -0.44
C SER A 67 -5.93 -2.99 0.89
N LEU A 68 -6.58 -1.83 1.01
CA LEU A 68 -6.64 -1.13 2.29
C LEU A 68 -7.58 -1.88 3.22
N ASN A 69 -7.20 -1.91 4.50
CA ASN A 69 -8.04 -2.51 5.53
C ASN A 69 -9.19 -1.56 5.87
N PRO A 70 -10.46 -1.95 5.59
CA PRO A 70 -11.58 -1.06 5.86
C PRO A 70 -11.74 -0.70 7.33
N GLU A 71 -11.27 -1.55 8.24
CA GLU A 71 -11.32 -1.27 9.67
C GLU A 71 -10.35 -0.17 10.10
N LYS A 72 -9.38 0.16 9.25
CA LYS A 72 -8.36 1.17 9.54
C LYS A 72 -8.51 2.44 8.71
N ILE A 73 -9.63 2.61 8.02
CA ILE A 73 -9.83 3.74 7.10
C ILE A 73 -9.68 5.09 7.82
N ASP A 74 -10.22 5.23 9.03
CA ASP A 74 -10.10 6.49 9.77
C ASP A 74 -8.64 6.84 10.07
N GLU A 75 -7.86 5.86 10.50
CA GLU A 75 -6.43 6.06 10.77
C GLU A 75 -5.67 6.34 9.48
N ILE A 76 -6.00 5.61 8.42
CA ILE A 76 -5.35 5.80 7.11
C ILE A 76 -5.61 7.21 6.60
N THR A 77 -6.85 7.70 6.73
CA THR A 77 -7.21 9.04 6.31
C THR A 77 -6.38 10.10 7.05
N LYS A 78 -6.19 9.91 8.34
CA LYS A 78 -5.37 10.82 9.13
C LYS A 78 -3.92 10.83 8.67
N ILE A 79 -3.39 9.67 8.33
CA ILE A 79 -2.01 9.55 7.86
C ILE A 79 -1.83 10.28 6.54
N ILE A 80 -2.73 10.09 5.58
CA ILE A 80 -2.58 10.68 4.25
C ILE A 80 -2.91 12.16 4.21
N GLU A 81 -3.64 12.68 5.19
CA GLU A 81 -3.97 14.10 5.27
C GLU A 81 -2.86 14.94 5.90
N ASN A 82 -1.94 14.32 6.59
CA ASN A 82 -0.83 15.04 7.25
C ASN A 82 0.30 15.37 6.29
#